data_1c327cdf958542efec592c19427296d7
#
_entry.id   1c327cdf958542efec592c19427296d7
#
_cell.length_a   1.000
_cell.length_b   1.000
_cell.length_c   1.000
_cell.angle_alpha   90.00
_cell.angle_beta   90.00
_cell.angle_gamma   90.00
#
_symmetry.space_group_name_H-M   'P 1'
#
loop_
_entity.id
_entity.type
_entity.pdbx_description
1 polymer ?
#
loop_
_entity_poly.entity_id
_entity_poly.type
_entity_poly.pdbx_seq_one_letter_code
_entity_poly.pdbx_strand_id
1 'polypeptide(L)' 'MLAQWIGDFVGRMHRHRVTITQLGQEMGVTREYLSMILNGHREPDGIERRMNDALDSLIEKQEVSE' A
#
# COMPACT_ATOMS: atom_id res chain seq x y z
N MET A 1 -13.77 -0.08 12.50
CA MET A 1 -14.21 0.38 11.18
C MET A 1 -13.00 0.87 10.39
N LEU A 2 -12.87 0.46 9.15
CA LEU A 2 -11.73 0.87 8.32
C LEU A 2 -11.89 2.31 7.84
N ALA A 3 -10.79 3.01 7.74
CA ALA A 3 -10.79 4.34 7.12
C ALA A 3 -11.15 4.18 5.64
N GLN A 4 -11.83 5.18 5.10
CA GLN A 4 -12.30 5.12 3.72
C GLN A 4 -11.17 4.96 2.71
N TRP A 5 -10.03 5.62 2.98
CA TRP A 5 -8.90 5.54 2.05
C TRP A 5 -8.34 4.12 1.92
N ILE A 6 -8.53 3.28 2.94
CA ILE A 6 -8.00 1.91 2.90
C ILE A 6 -8.71 1.10 1.82
N GLY A 7 -10.03 1.23 1.70
CA GLY A 7 -10.76 0.54 0.66
C GLY A 7 -10.32 0.97 -0.73
N ASP A 8 -10.18 2.28 -0.93
CA ASP A 8 -9.71 2.81 -2.21
C ASP A 8 -8.29 2.34 -2.51
N PHE A 9 -7.44 2.30 -1.49
CA PHE A 9 -6.07 1.85 -1.64
C PHE A 9 -5.99 0.38 -2.06
N VAL A 10 -6.74 -0.47 -1.38
CA VAL A 10 -6.75 -1.90 -1.71
C VAL A 10 -7.28 -2.12 -3.12
N GLY A 11 -8.28 -1.36 -3.53
CA GLY A 11 -8.79 -1.42 -4.89
C GLY A 11 -7.73 -1.08 -5.93
N ARG A 12 -6.93 -0.05 -5.65
CA ARG A 12 -5.83 0.30 -6.55
C ARG A 12 -4.79 -0.81 -6.63
N MET A 13 -4.45 -1.40 -5.48
CA MET A 13 -3.51 -2.52 -5.47
C MET A 13 -3.99 -3.65 -6.37
N HIS A 14 -5.26 -4.01 -6.27
CA HIS A 14 -5.83 -5.09 -7.08
C HIS A 14 -5.81 -4.74 -8.56
N ARG A 15 -6.18 -3.52 -8.90
CA ARG A 15 -6.21 -3.10 -10.31
C ARG A 15 -4.84 -3.18 -10.96
N HIS A 16 -3.80 -2.89 -10.20
CA HIS A 16 -2.42 -2.87 -10.72
C HIS A 16 -1.63 -4.11 -10.35
N ARG A 17 -2.29 -5.10 -9.71
CA ARG A 17 -1.67 -6.38 -9.33
C ARG A 17 -0.46 -6.20 -8.43
N VAL A 18 -0.55 -5.24 -7.51
CA VAL A 18 0.49 -5.02 -6.52
C VAL A 18 0.16 -5.83 -5.29
N THR A 19 1.14 -6.57 -4.78
CA THR A 19 0.96 -7.40 -3.60
C THR A 19 1.42 -6.65 -2.35
N ILE A 20 0.93 -7.12 -1.20
CA ILE A 20 1.35 -6.53 0.09
C ILE A 20 2.85 -6.75 0.32
N THR A 21 3.40 -7.85 -0.18
CA THR A 21 4.83 -8.12 -0.07
C THR A 21 5.64 -7.09 -0.85
N GLN A 22 5.21 -6.79 -2.08
CA GLN A 22 5.88 -5.77 -2.88
C GLN A 22 5.82 -4.41 -2.20
N LEU A 23 4.66 -4.08 -1.65
CA LEU A 23 4.49 -2.80 -0.98
C LEU A 23 5.39 -2.70 0.25
N GLY A 24 5.49 -3.78 1.03
CA GLY A 24 6.37 -3.80 2.19
C GLY A 24 7.83 -3.61 1.81
N GLN A 25 8.26 -4.24 0.72
CA GLN A 25 9.63 -4.08 0.24
C GLN A 25 9.89 -2.64 -0.20
N GLU A 26 8.92 -2.04 -0.86
CA GLU A 26 9.08 -0.65 -1.31
C GLU A 26 9.17 0.32 -0.13
N MET A 27 8.41 0.08 0.92
CA MET A 27 8.36 0.96 2.08
C MET A 27 9.42 0.62 3.14
N GLY A 28 10.05 -0.55 3.03
CA GLY A 28 11.02 -0.98 4.04
C GLY A 28 10.35 -1.43 5.34
N VAL A 29 9.14 -1.96 5.27
CA VAL A 29 8.40 -2.44 6.44
C VAL A 29 7.97 -3.89 6.23
N THR A 30 7.54 -4.53 7.30
CA THR A 30 7.12 -5.92 7.23
C THR A 30 5.71 -6.04 6.66
N ARG A 31 5.43 -7.22 6.12
CA ARG A 31 4.08 -7.54 5.66
C ARG A 31 3.07 -7.47 6.80
N GLU A 32 3.47 -7.95 7.98
CA GLU A 32 2.60 -7.95 9.15
C GLU A 32 2.23 -6.54 9.56
N TYR A 33 3.18 -5.62 9.50
CA TYR A 33 2.92 -4.23 9.83
C TYR A 33 1.85 -3.65 8.89
N LEU A 34 2.00 -3.88 7.59
CA LEU A 34 1.03 -3.38 6.61
C LEU A 34 -0.33 -4.06 6.78
N SER A 35 -0.33 -5.35 7.11
CA SER A 35 -1.58 -6.07 7.35
C SER A 35 -2.38 -5.43 8.49
N MET A 36 -1.69 -5.03 9.56
CA MET A 36 -2.36 -4.37 10.68
C MET A 36 -3.00 -3.05 10.26
N ILE A 37 -2.32 -2.29 9.41
CA ILE A 37 -2.85 -1.02 8.91
C ILE A 37 -4.05 -1.28 8.01
N LEU A 38 -3.95 -2.21 7.09
CA LEU A 38 -5.03 -2.50 6.13
C LEU A 38 -6.25 -3.10 6.82
N ASN A 39 -6.07 -3.74 7.96
CA ASN A 39 -7.18 -4.28 8.74
C ASN A 39 -7.72 -3.29 9.77
N GLY A 40 -7.19 -2.07 9.81
CA GLY A 40 -7.70 -1.04 10.68
C GLY A 40 -7.22 -1.11 12.12
N HIS A 41 -6.21 -1.93 12.41
CA HIS A 41 -5.69 -2.09 13.77
C HIS A 41 -4.67 -1.02 14.13
N ARG A 42 -4.07 -0.37 13.15
CA ARG A 42 -3.12 0.71 13.37
C ARG A 42 -3.31 1.77 12.30
N GLU A 43 -3.11 3.03 12.69
CA GLU A 43 -3.18 4.14 11.74
C GLU A 43 -2.15 5.19 12.15
N PRO A 44 -0.85 4.92 11.88
CA PRO A 44 0.20 5.88 12.20
C PRO A 44 0.00 7.19 11.43
N ASP A 45 0.47 8.29 12.01
CA ASP A 45 0.36 9.59 11.36
C ASP A 45 1.09 9.57 10.01
N GLY A 46 0.43 10.09 8.99
CA GLY A 46 1.02 10.19 7.66
C GLY A 46 1.09 8.88 6.89
N ILE A 47 0.50 7.81 7.42
CA ILE A 47 0.62 6.49 6.77
C ILE A 47 -0.12 6.46 5.43
N GLU A 48 -1.24 7.15 5.32
CA GLU A 48 -1.98 7.17 4.06
C GLU A 48 -1.10 7.71 2.94
N ARG A 49 -0.43 8.84 3.19
CA ARG A 49 0.44 9.45 2.18
C ARG A 49 1.62 8.56 1.84
N ARG A 50 2.26 8.00 2.87
CA ARG A 50 3.42 7.12 2.66
C ARG A 50 3.06 5.90 1.84
N MET A 51 1.92 5.28 2.13
CA MET A 51 1.49 4.10 1.40
C MET A 51 1.11 4.45 -0.03
N ASN A 52 0.42 5.57 -0.24
CA ASN A 52 0.07 5.99 -1.58
C ASN A 52 1.30 6.35 -2.41
N ASP A 53 2.29 7.00 -1.81
CA ASP A 53 3.53 7.31 -2.51
C ASP A 53 4.25 6.02 -2.92
N ALA A 54 4.28 5.03 -2.04
CA ALA A 54 4.92 3.75 -2.36
C ALA A 54 4.18 3.03 -3.47
N LEU A 55 2.85 3.04 -3.42
CA LEU A 55 2.05 2.40 -4.46
C LEU A 55 2.25 3.09 -5.81
N ASP A 56 2.25 4.43 -5.80
CA ASP A 56 2.50 5.19 -7.03
C ASP A 56 3.85 4.82 -7.63
N SER A 57 4.87 4.67 -6.80
CA SER A 57 6.21 4.29 -7.24
C SER A 57 6.20 2.91 -7.90
N LEU A 58 5.52 1.95 -7.27
CA LEU A 58 5.44 0.59 -7.82
C LEU A 58 4.69 0.56 -9.15
N ILE A 59 3.60 1.32 -9.26
CA ILE A 59 2.84 1.39 -10.50
C ILE A 59 3.69 2.01 -11.60
N GLU A 60 4.42 3.07 -11.28
CA GLU A 60 5.29 3.73 -12.23
C GLU A 60 6.37 2.78 -12.74
N LYS A 61 6.94 1.96 -11.85
CA LYS A 61 7.93 0.97 -12.25
C LYS A 61 7.36 -0.07 -13.22
N GLN A 62 6.10 -0.44 -13.02
CA GLN A 62 5.42 -1.37 -13.93
C GLN A 62 5.30 -0.79 -15.33
N GLU A 63 4.97 0.51 -15.42
CA GLU A 63 4.77 1.17 -16.71
C GLU A 63 6.06 1.35 -17.46
N VAL A 64 7.16 1.55 -16.75
CA VAL A 64 8.48 1.76 -17.37
C VAL A 64 9.13 0.43 -17.74
N SER A 65 8.79 -0.62 -17.03
CA SER A 65 9.41 -1.95 -17.21
C SER A 65 8.80 -2.62 -18.44
N GLU A 66 9.58 -2.73 -19.47
CA GLU A 66 9.15 -3.43 -20.68
C GLU A 66 9.94 -4.67 -20.92
#